data_9fa62d4adbdbbb61df4348fec9a5de76
#
_entry.id   9fa62d4adbdbbb61df4348fec9a5de76
#
_cell.length_a   1.000
_cell.length_b   1.000
_cell.length_c   1.000
_cell.angle_alpha   90.00
_cell.angle_beta   90.00
_cell.angle_gamma   90.00
#
_symmetry.space_group_name_H-M   'P 1'
#
loop_
_entity.id
_entity.type
_entity.pdbx_description
1 polymer ?
#
loop_
_entity_poly.entity_id
_entity_poly.type
_entity_poly.pdbx_seq_one_letter_code
_entity_poly.pdbx_strand_id
1 'polypeptide(L)'
;MNKIGEYIGLLIKNSGNRQAAVARDIGISRQLLNYIVTGKRDLSLQLALKIESYFNLPDGQLYKMQAEEVIQNYKQARKAILFKSLKEEKAFWSYKDVSIKNLSDEDFIENTFIYLDMNMISMLFEIYQRDFIKKVWREKIVVQGE
;
A
#
# COMPACT_ATOMS: atom_id res chain seq x y z
N MET A 1 2.98 -5.40 -5.99
CA MET A 1 2.07 -5.47 -7.14
C MET A 1 2.08 -4.13 -7.87
N ASN A 2 2.27 -4.15 -9.16
CA ASN A 2 2.45 -2.93 -9.95
C ASN A 2 1.14 -2.55 -10.67
N LYS A 3 0.19 -2.01 -9.92
CA LYS A 3 -1.13 -1.65 -10.47
C LYS A 3 -1.07 -0.52 -11.49
N ILE A 4 -0.18 0.45 -11.27
CA ILE A 4 -0.02 1.60 -12.18
C ILE A 4 0.52 1.16 -13.52
N GLY A 5 1.58 0.35 -13.53
CA GLY A 5 2.16 -0.17 -14.75
C GLY A 5 1.19 -1.02 -15.55
N GLU A 6 0.44 -1.89 -14.87
CA GLU A 6 -0.59 -2.70 -15.49
C GLU A 6 -1.70 -1.85 -16.11
N TYR A 7 -2.13 -0.81 -15.40
CA TYR A 7 -3.16 0.10 -15.88
C TYR A 7 -2.70 0.84 -17.13
N ILE A 8 -1.47 1.38 -17.11
CA ILE A 8 -0.90 2.07 -18.27
C ILE A 8 -0.74 1.11 -19.45
N GLY A 9 -0.29 -0.12 -19.18
CA GLY A 9 -0.19 -1.15 -20.20
C GLY A 9 -1.53 -1.44 -20.88
N LEU A 10 -2.61 -1.49 -20.10
CA LEU A 10 -3.97 -1.67 -20.63
C LEU A 10 -4.42 -0.48 -21.45
N LEU A 11 -4.12 0.74 -21.01
CA LEU A 11 -4.45 1.95 -21.78
C LEU A 11 -3.78 1.92 -23.15
N ILE A 12 -2.50 1.55 -23.19
CA ILE A 12 -1.74 1.44 -24.43
C ILE A 12 -2.36 0.36 -25.34
N LYS A 13 -2.62 -0.81 -24.77
CA LYS A 13 -3.22 -1.92 -25.52
C LYS A 13 -4.58 -1.54 -26.12
N ASN A 14 -5.43 -0.91 -25.31
CA ASN A 14 -6.77 -0.52 -25.74
C ASN A 14 -6.77 0.62 -26.75
N SER A 15 -5.70 1.42 -26.81
CA SER A 15 -5.58 2.50 -27.78
C SER A 15 -5.32 2.00 -29.20
N GLY A 16 -4.90 0.74 -29.36
CA GLY A 16 -4.51 0.18 -30.63
C GLY A 16 -3.11 0.59 -31.10
N ASN A 17 -2.42 1.44 -30.35
CA ASN A 17 -1.07 1.89 -30.69
C ASN A 17 -0.02 0.97 -30.07
N ARG A 18 1.14 0.93 -30.69
CA ARG A 18 2.29 0.22 -30.12
C ARG A 18 2.90 1.07 -29.02
N GLN A 19 3.49 0.40 -28.02
CA GLN A 19 4.17 1.08 -26.91
C GLN A 19 5.23 2.07 -27.40
N ALA A 20 5.99 1.70 -28.44
CA ALA A 20 7.00 2.57 -29.02
C ALA A 20 6.39 3.85 -29.62
N ALA A 21 5.24 3.75 -30.24
CA ALA A 21 4.56 4.92 -30.81
C ALA A 21 4.06 5.86 -29.71
N VAL A 22 3.51 5.31 -28.63
CA VAL A 22 3.07 6.10 -27.48
C VAL A 22 4.26 6.82 -26.84
N ALA A 23 5.38 6.13 -26.66
CA ALA A 23 6.58 6.74 -26.10
C ALA A 23 7.06 7.92 -26.94
N ARG A 24 7.10 7.74 -28.27
CA ARG A 24 7.47 8.80 -29.20
C ARG A 24 6.54 9.99 -29.08
N ASP A 25 5.25 9.76 -29.04
CA ASP A 25 4.24 10.83 -29.00
C ASP A 25 4.29 11.61 -27.69
N ILE A 26 4.60 10.95 -26.58
CA ILE A 26 4.76 11.58 -25.26
C ILE A 26 6.11 12.28 -25.14
N GLY A 27 7.10 11.89 -25.95
CA GLY A 27 8.43 12.47 -25.92
C GLY A 27 9.38 11.83 -24.93
N ILE A 28 9.22 10.52 -24.68
CA ILE A 28 10.10 9.75 -23.79
C ILE A 28 10.68 8.56 -24.55
N SER A 29 11.75 7.97 -23.99
CA SER A 29 12.33 6.79 -24.60
C SER A 29 11.42 5.58 -24.46
N ARG A 30 11.50 4.68 -25.41
CA ARG A 30 10.80 3.40 -25.39
C ARG A 30 11.16 2.60 -24.12
N GLN A 31 12.44 2.63 -23.74
CA GLN A 31 12.94 1.93 -22.56
C GLN A 31 12.31 2.51 -21.28
N LEU A 32 12.22 3.83 -21.17
CA LEU A 32 11.62 4.46 -20.01
C LEU A 32 10.14 4.05 -19.85
N LEU A 33 9.39 4.07 -20.95
CA LEU A 33 7.98 3.65 -20.92
C LEU A 33 7.87 2.18 -20.51
N ASN A 34 8.77 1.33 -21.02
CA ASN A 34 8.78 -0.07 -20.64
C ASN A 34 9.06 -0.27 -19.14
N TYR A 35 9.95 0.52 -18.56
CA TYR A 35 10.26 0.44 -17.13
C TYR A 35 9.04 0.86 -16.29
N ILE A 36 8.27 1.83 -16.75
CA ILE A 36 7.06 2.25 -16.06
C ILE A 36 6.00 1.15 -16.12
N VAL A 37 5.76 0.59 -17.30
CA VAL A 37 4.76 -0.46 -17.50
C VAL A 37 5.09 -1.73 -16.71
N THR A 38 6.39 -2.06 -16.60
CA THR A 38 6.84 -3.25 -15.89
C THR A 38 7.11 -3.01 -14.39
N GLY A 39 6.92 -1.77 -13.91
CA GLY A 39 7.07 -1.45 -12.51
C GLY A 39 8.50 -1.22 -12.02
N LYS A 40 9.45 -1.14 -12.94
CA LYS A 40 10.86 -0.90 -12.58
C LYS A 40 11.13 0.56 -12.26
N ARG A 41 10.24 1.44 -12.62
CA ARG A 41 10.40 2.87 -12.40
C ARG A 41 9.06 3.53 -12.09
N ASP A 42 9.06 4.44 -11.13
CA ASP A 42 7.88 5.21 -10.75
C ASP A 42 7.68 6.41 -11.68
N LEU A 43 6.45 6.92 -11.70
CA LEU A 43 6.11 8.13 -12.43
C LEU A 43 6.54 9.36 -11.65
N SER A 44 7.26 10.28 -12.33
CA SER A 44 7.38 11.64 -11.83
C SER A 44 6.06 12.36 -12.09
N LEU A 45 5.81 13.47 -11.40
CA LEU A 45 4.61 14.27 -11.64
C LEU A 45 4.54 14.72 -13.10
N GLN A 46 5.65 15.19 -13.65
CA GLN A 46 5.72 15.64 -15.03
C GLN A 46 5.36 14.53 -16.01
N LEU A 47 5.91 13.33 -15.82
CA LEU A 47 5.65 12.20 -16.68
C LEU A 47 4.21 11.72 -16.55
N ALA A 48 3.68 11.69 -15.33
CA ALA A 48 2.29 11.33 -15.08
C ALA A 48 1.34 12.26 -15.84
N LEU A 49 1.59 13.57 -15.79
CA LEU A 49 0.76 14.53 -16.51
C LEU A 49 0.81 14.33 -18.02
N LYS A 50 1.96 14.00 -18.58
CA LYS A 50 2.10 13.72 -20.01
C LYS A 50 1.29 12.50 -20.44
N ILE A 51 1.35 11.44 -19.65
CA ILE A 51 0.59 10.22 -19.94
C ILE A 51 -0.91 10.46 -19.77
N GLU A 52 -1.30 11.15 -18.71
CA GLU A 52 -2.69 11.52 -18.47
C GLU A 52 -3.27 12.34 -19.62
N SER A 53 -2.51 13.34 -20.08
CA SER A 53 -2.91 14.16 -21.22
C SER A 53 -3.10 13.33 -22.48
N TYR A 54 -2.17 12.42 -22.74
CA TYR A 54 -2.22 11.58 -23.95
C TYR A 54 -3.48 10.71 -23.98
N PHE A 55 -3.89 10.17 -22.85
CA PHE A 55 -5.05 9.29 -22.75
C PHE A 55 -6.33 10.00 -22.29
N ASN A 56 -6.32 11.32 -22.23
CA ASN A 56 -7.46 12.15 -21.82
C ASN A 56 -7.98 11.80 -20.42
N LEU A 57 -7.05 11.51 -19.51
CA LEU A 57 -7.36 11.27 -18.10
C LEU A 57 -7.35 12.58 -17.33
N PRO A 58 -8.11 12.66 -16.22
CA PRO A 58 -8.03 13.85 -15.35
C PRO A 58 -6.63 14.05 -14.79
N ASP A 59 -6.22 15.31 -14.66
CA ASP A 59 -4.92 15.67 -14.09
C ASP A 59 -4.77 15.06 -12.70
N GLY A 60 -3.66 14.37 -12.50
CA GLY A 60 -3.33 13.78 -11.21
C GLY A 60 -3.91 12.40 -10.97
N GLN A 61 -4.73 11.86 -11.86
CA GLN A 61 -5.33 10.54 -11.65
C GLN A 61 -4.27 9.44 -11.48
N LEU A 62 -3.31 9.35 -12.39
CA LEU A 62 -2.25 8.33 -12.31
C LEU A 62 -1.34 8.59 -11.13
N TYR A 63 -1.00 9.85 -10.89
CA TYR A 63 -0.10 10.19 -9.79
C TYR A 63 -0.73 9.87 -8.43
N LYS A 64 -2.01 10.15 -8.27
CA LYS A 64 -2.75 9.79 -7.05
C LYS A 64 -2.84 8.30 -6.87
N MET A 65 -3.11 7.54 -7.95
CA MET A 65 -3.14 6.08 -7.91
C MET A 65 -1.78 5.51 -7.46
N GLN A 66 -0.69 6.07 -7.97
CA GLN A 66 0.66 5.67 -7.58
C GLN A 66 0.90 5.95 -6.09
N ALA A 67 0.53 7.15 -5.63
CA ALA A 67 0.67 7.52 -4.23
C ALA A 67 -0.12 6.57 -3.32
N GLU A 68 -1.34 6.24 -3.70
CA GLU A 68 -2.17 5.29 -2.95
C GLU A 68 -1.53 3.90 -2.87
N GLU A 69 -0.96 3.43 -3.98
CA GLU A 69 -0.27 2.13 -4.00
C GLU A 69 0.97 2.14 -3.09
N VAL A 70 1.77 3.20 -3.14
CA VAL A 70 2.95 3.35 -2.28
C VAL A 70 2.53 3.35 -0.81
N ILE A 71 1.47 4.09 -0.47
CA ILE A 71 0.96 4.16 0.90
C ILE A 71 0.50 2.78 1.36
N GLN A 72 -0.28 2.07 0.55
CA GLN A 72 -0.78 0.75 0.92
C GLN A 72 0.36 -0.25 1.11
N ASN A 73 1.33 -0.24 0.21
CA ASN A 73 2.49 -1.14 0.33
C ASN A 73 3.29 -0.83 1.60
N TYR A 74 3.47 0.43 1.95
CA TYR A 74 4.16 0.84 3.17
C TYR A 74 3.43 0.33 4.41
N LYS A 75 2.10 0.55 4.47
CA LYS A 75 1.29 0.11 5.60
C LYS A 75 1.30 -1.40 5.76
N GLN A 76 1.20 -2.14 4.65
CA GLN A 76 1.26 -3.60 4.68
C GLN A 76 2.61 -4.10 5.16
N ALA A 77 3.70 -3.45 4.75
CA ALA A 77 5.04 -3.82 5.21
C ALA A 77 5.20 -3.59 6.71
N ARG A 78 4.69 -2.47 7.22
CA ARG A 78 4.70 -2.18 8.67
C ARG A 78 3.87 -3.19 9.45
N LYS A 79 2.69 -3.50 8.93
CA LYS A 79 1.80 -4.51 9.55
C LYS A 79 2.46 -5.88 9.58
N ALA A 80 3.18 -6.25 8.51
CA ALA A 80 3.91 -7.53 8.46
C ALA A 80 5.02 -7.61 9.52
N ILE A 81 5.73 -6.49 9.76
CA ILE A 81 6.76 -6.43 10.81
C ILE A 81 6.14 -6.68 12.19
N LEU A 82 5.03 -6.00 12.49
CA LEU A 82 4.35 -6.17 13.76
C LEU A 82 3.80 -7.59 13.92
N PHE A 83 3.21 -8.14 12.86
CA PHE A 83 2.67 -9.50 12.88
C PHE A 83 3.76 -10.54 13.16
N LYS A 84 4.92 -10.39 12.53
CA LYS A 84 6.07 -11.25 12.78
C LYS A 84 6.51 -11.19 14.24
N SER A 85 6.60 -9.96 14.79
CA SER A 85 6.96 -9.76 16.19
C SER A 85 5.94 -10.39 17.15
N LEU A 86 4.64 -10.29 16.82
CA LEU A 86 3.60 -10.94 17.62
C LEU A 86 3.73 -12.45 17.61
N LYS A 87 4.06 -13.04 16.47
CA LYS A 87 4.30 -14.48 16.38
C LYS A 87 5.51 -14.90 17.21
N GLU A 88 6.58 -14.11 17.19
CA GLU A 88 7.78 -14.37 17.98
C GLU A 88 7.49 -14.31 19.48
N GLU A 89 6.60 -13.42 19.91
CA GLU A 89 6.16 -13.31 21.30
C GLU A 89 5.07 -14.33 21.66
N LYS A 90 4.76 -15.24 20.74
CA LYS A 90 3.76 -16.30 20.93
C LYS A 90 2.36 -15.77 21.25
N ALA A 91 2.02 -14.59 20.73
CA ALA A 91 0.72 -13.96 20.97
C ALA A 91 -0.45 -14.82 20.48
N PHE A 92 -0.20 -15.68 19.50
CA PHE A 92 -1.22 -16.49 18.86
C PHE A 92 -1.12 -17.98 19.19
N TRP A 93 -0.53 -18.32 20.35
CA TRP A 93 -0.32 -19.72 20.73
C TRP A 93 -1.61 -20.54 20.78
N SER A 94 -2.72 -19.90 21.10
CA SER A 94 -4.03 -20.55 21.20
C SER A 94 -4.81 -20.58 19.89
N TYR A 95 -4.30 -19.94 18.84
CA TYR A 95 -4.94 -19.86 17.54
C TYR A 95 -4.30 -20.83 16.57
N LYS A 96 -5.13 -21.54 15.79
CA LYS A 96 -4.64 -22.37 14.68
C LYS A 96 -4.67 -21.54 13.40
N ASP A 97 -3.61 -21.66 12.60
CA ASP A 97 -3.53 -21.07 11.27
C ASP A 97 -3.79 -19.56 11.23
N VAL A 98 -3.31 -18.83 12.25
CA VAL A 98 -3.41 -17.38 12.28
C VAL A 98 -2.53 -16.80 11.17
N SER A 99 -3.15 -15.96 10.33
CA SER A 99 -2.46 -15.20 9.31
C SER A 99 -2.86 -13.73 9.41
N ILE A 100 -2.04 -12.88 8.77
CA ILE A 100 -2.32 -11.44 8.75
C ILE A 100 -3.66 -11.12 8.08
N LYS A 101 -4.14 -12.01 7.19
CA LYS A 101 -5.38 -11.83 6.45
C LYS A 101 -6.64 -12.17 7.24
N ASN A 102 -6.54 -13.12 8.19
CA ASN A 102 -7.70 -13.56 8.94
C ASN A 102 -7.78 -13.01 10.36
N LEU A 103 -6.85 -12.12 10.72
CA LEU A 103 -6.86 -11.43 12.00
C LEU A 103 -7.55 -10.08 11.82
N SER A 104 -8.56 -9.78 12.66
CA SER A 104 -9.24 -8.49 12.59
C SER A 104 -8.30 -7.35 13.00
N ASP A 105 -8.59 -6.14 12.52
CA ASP A 105 -7.79 -4.97 12.88
C ASP A 105 -7.84 -4.70 14.38
N GLU A 106 -9.00 -4.88 15.01
CA GLU A 106 -9.16 -4.72 16.45
C GLU A 106 -8.30 -5.70 17.23
N ASP A 107 -8.31 -6.96 16.84
CA ASP A 107 -7.49 -7.99 17.49
C ASP A 107 -6.00 -7.75 17.27
N PHE A 108 -5.63 -7.28 16.09
CA PHE A 108 -4.24 -6.94 15.77
C PHE A 108 -3.73 -5.81 16.66
N ILE A 109 -4.52 -4.76 16.83
CA ILE A 109 -4.17 -3.62 17.69
C ILE A 109 -4.10 -4.06 19.15
N GLU A 110 -5.09 -4.81 19.61
CA GLU A 110 -5.13 -5.32 21.00
C GLU A 110 -3.88 -6.13 21.32
N ASN A 111 -3.55 -7.08 20.46
CA ASN A 111 -2.37 -7.94 20.68
C ASN A 111 -1.07 -7.13 20.65
N THR A 112 -0.98 -6.12 19.79
CA THR A 112 0.20 -5.25 19.74
C THR A 112 0.39 -4.52 21.08
N PHE A 113 -0.67 -3.97 21.68
CA PHE A 113 -0.58 -3.32 22.97
C PHE A 113 -0.21 -4.28 24.11
N ILE A 114 -0.68 -5.51 24.05
CA ILE A 114 -0.47 -6.50 25.11
C ILE A 114 0.95 -7.07 25.06
N TYR A 115 1.46 -7.39 23.87
CA TYR A 115 2.68 -8.19 23.73
C TYR A 115 3.91 -7.42 23.26
N LEU A 116 3.77 -6.23 22.69
CA LEU A 116 4.89 -5.52 22.09
C LEU A 116 5.27 -4.25 22.88
N ASP A 117 6.48 -3.76 22.65
CA ASP A 117 7.01 -2.58 23.35
C ASP A 117 6.49 -1.27 22.70
N MET A 118 6.85 -0.14 23.33
CA MET A 118 6.40 1.18 22.89
C MET A 118 6.87 1.54 21.48
N ASN A 119 8.05 1.09 21.08
CA ASN A 119 8.57 1.37 19.74
C ASN A 119 7.69 0.68 18.68
N MET A 120 7.30 -0.57 18.95
CA MET A 120 6.42 -1.33 18.07
C MET A 120 4.98 -0.78 18.10
N ILE A 121 4.48 -0.44 19.29
CA ILE A 121 3.15 0.16 19.42
C ILE A 121 3.04 1.45 18.59
N SER A 122 4.11 2.27 18.59
CA SER A 122 4.10 3.52 17.82
C SER A 122 3.92 3.30 16.32
N MET A 123 4.29 2.13 15.80
CA MET A 123 4.10 1.80 14.39
C MET A 123 2.61 1.66 14.01
N LEU A 124 1.74 1.39 14.98
CA LEU A 124 0.29 1.35 14.72
C LEU A 124 -0.22 2.67 14.17
N PHE A 125 0.39 3.79 14.58
CA PHE A 125 -0.02 5.12 14.13
C PHE A 125 0.38 5.41 12.69
N GLU A 126 1.24 4.60 12.08
CA GLU A 126 1.54 4.63 10.66
C GLU A 126 0.55 3.81 9.84
N ILE A 127 -0.19 2.91 10.49
CA ILE A 127 -1.12 1.98 9.81
C ILE A 127 -2.57 2.42 9.97
N TYR A 128 -2.94 2.86 11.18
CA TYR A 128 -4.32 3.16 11.55
C TYR A 128 -4.47 4.60 12.02
N GLN A 129 -5.67 5.14 11.90
CA GLN A 129 -5.99 6.45 12.40
C GLN A 129 -5.97 6.44 13.94
N ARG A 130 -5.53 7.56 14.52
CA ARG A 130 -5.41 7.71 15.98
C ARG A 130 -6.72 7.39 16.71
N ASP A 131 -7.83 7.90 16.20
CA ASP A 131 -9.13 7.72 16.86
C ASP A 131 -9.56 6.25 16.86
N PHE A 132 -9.25 5.51 15.80
CA PHE A 132 -9.51 4.07 15.74
C PHE A 132 -8.68 3.31 16.77
N ILE A 133 -7.40 3.63 16.90
CA ILE A 133 -6.51 3.01 17.89
C ILE A 133 -7.02 3.29 19.29
N LYS A 134 -7.42 4.53 19.59
CA LYS A 134 -7.98 4.91 20.89
C LYS A 134 -9.25 4.15 21.20
N LYS A 135 -10.13 4.00 20.22
CA LYS A 135 -11.38 3.26 20.38
C LYS A 135 -11.10 1.81 20.79
N VAL A 136 -10.19 1.15 20.08
CA VAL A 136 -9.81 -0.24 20.39
C VAL A 136 -9.22 -0.33 21.78
N TRP A 137 -8.32 0.61 22.11
CA TRP A 137 -7.69 0.63 23.43
C TRP A 137 -8.71 0.76 24.56
N ARG A 138 -9.69 1.64 24.41
CA ARG A 138 -10.75 1.80 25.41
C ARG A 138 -11.62 0.56 25.53
N GLU A 139 -12.05 0.00 24.41
CA GLU A 139 -13.00 -1.11 24.38
C GLU A 139 -12.38 -2.45 24.77
N LYS A 140 -11.12 -2.68 24.40
CA LYS A 140 -10.49 -3.98 24.56
C LYS A 140 -9.49 -4.05 25.73
N ILE A 141 -8.81 -2.96 26.04
CA ILE A 141 -7.71 -2.98 26.99
C ILE A 141 -8.11 -2.36 28.32
N VAL A 142 -8.65 -1.14 28.31
CA VAL A 142 -9.07 -0.46 29.54
C VAL A 142 -10.17 -1.24 30.26
N VAL A 143 -11.16 -1.72 29.50
CA VAL A 143 -12.27 -2.49 30.08
C VAL A 143 -11.77 -3.80 30.70
N GLN A 144 -10.80 -4.47 30.06
CA GLN A 144 -10.23 -5.70 30.60
C GLN A 144 -9.32 -5.47 31.82
N GLY A 145 -8.77 -4.28 31.95
CA GLY A 145 -7.88 -3.91 33.06
C GLY A 145 -8.59 -3.59 34.35
N GLU A 146 -9.89 -3.49 34.34
CA GLU A 146 -10.71 -3.32 35.53
C GLU A 146 -11.04 -4.69 36.12
#